data_47158b5e29af081db59ef1901e6766f4
#
_entry.id   47158b5e29af081db59ef1901e6766f4
#
_cell.length_a   1.000
_cell.length_b   1.000
_cell.length_c   1.000
_cell.angle_alpha   90.00
_cell.angle_beta   90.00
_cell.angle_gamma   90.00
#
_symmetry.space_group_name_H-M   'P 1'
#
loop_
_entity.id
_entity.type
_entity.pdbx_description
1 polymer ?
#
loop_
_entity_poly.entity_id
_entity_poly.type
_entity_poly.pdbx_seq_one_letter_code
_entity_poly.pdbx_strand_id
1 'polypeptide(L)'
;MVDIVPLSSYPSYIDLLPSIQTCNITNLPENYFLKYYLYHALTWPQLSFVAVVRPKNGYKTGGNGGAGIAGDVSGQYPKVVGYVLAKMEEEPADGKPHGHITSLSVMRTHRRLGIAERLMRMSQRAMAESHRAHYVSLHVRVSNIAALRLYRDTLGFEVEKIESKYYADGEDAYAMHLKLESMWMDWKAIEKRDRAEAKKNKKEGEGGADDEEEEDDADEGEAVGDLGKAEQNGEKMVNVKIGRALGVGDLVEKSDVQS
;
A
#
# COMPACT_ATOMS: atom_id res chain seq x y z
N MET A 1 -12.45 23.54 -0.35
CA MET A 1 -12.41 22.32 0.47
C MET A 1 -11.41 21.37 -0.18
N VAL A 2 -10.66 20.60 0.63
CA VAL A 2 -9.70 19.61 0.13
C VAL A 2 -10.23 18.22 0.45
N ASP A 3 -10.38 17.40 -0.57
CA ASP A 3 -10.75 16.00 -0.43
C ASP A 3 -9.49 15.13 -0.49
N ILE A 4 -9.46 14.05 0.29
CA ILE A 4 -8.41 13.05 0.24
C ILE A 4 -9.05 11.75 -0.22
N VAL A 5 -8.56 11.22 -1.33
CA VAL A 5 -9.11 10.04 -1.98
C VAL A 5 -8.00 9.10 -2.43
N PRO A 6 -8.23 7.78 -2.46
CA PRO A 6 -7.28 6.86 -3.06
C PRO A 6 -7.09 7.16 -4.55
N LEU A 7 -5.90 6.95 -5.05
CA LEU A 7 -5.57 7.19 -6.45
C LEU A 7 -6.51 6.38 -7.37
N SER A 8 -6.83 5.15 -6.97
CA SER A 8 -7.75 4.25 -7.66
C SER A 8 -9.19 4.75 -7.78
N SER A 9 -9.59 5.82 -7.06
CA SER A 9 -10.95 6.39 -7.15
C SER A 9 -11.22 7.13 -8.47
N TYR A 10 -10.17 7.43 -9.23
CA TYR A 10 -10.32 8.10 -10.52
C TYR A 10 -10.29 7.08 -11.66
N PRO A 11 -11.24 7.14 -12.61
CA PRO A 11 -11.26 6.22 -13.77
C PRO A 11 -9.97 6.26 -14.60
N SER A 12 -9.39 7.45 -14.74
CA SER A 12 -8.12 7.67 -15.43
C SER A 12 -7.10 8.27 -14.49
N TYR A 13 -6.80 7.57 -13.38
CA TYR A 13 -5.85 8.08 -12.36
C TYR A 13 -4.43 8.31 -12.90
N ILE A 14 -4.07 7.69 -14.02
CA ILE A 14 -2.80 7.93 -14.70
C ILE A 14 -2.68 9.41 -15.12
N ASP A 15 -3.77 10.05 -15.50
CA ASP A 15 -3.79 11.46 -15.90
C ASP A 15 -3.54 12.44 -14.73
N LEU A 16 -3.61 11.94 -13.50
CA LEU A 16 -3.22 12.71 -12.30
C LEU A 16 -1.71 12.75 -12.07
N LEU A 17 -0.95 11.83 -12.67
CA LEU A 17 0.48 11.69 -12.40
C LEU A 17 1.29 12.95 -12.70
N PRO A 18 1.05 13.71 -13.79
CA PRO A 18 1.72 14.98 -14.01
C PRO A 18 1.47 16.02 -12.89
N SER A 19 0.25 16.03 -12.32
CA SER A 19 -0.10 16.91 -11.20
C SER A 19 0.58 16.47 -9.90
N ILE A 20 0.70 15.16 -9.67
CA ILE A 20 1.46 14.58 -8.54
C ILE A 20 2.94 14.92 -8.69
N GLN A 21 3.52 14.71 -9.87
CA GLN A 21 4.91 15.07 -10.17
C GLN A 21 5.18 16.56 -9.96
N THR A 22 4.27 17.44 -10.41
CA THR A 22 4.36 18.88 -10.15
C THR A 22 4.37 19.19 -8.66
N CYS A 23 3.53 18.51 -7.87
CA CYS A 23 3.53 18.64 -6.41
C CYS A 23 4.86 18.17 -5.80
N ASN A 24 5.48 17.11 -6.32
CA ASN A 24 6.79 16.66 -5.88
C ASN A 24 7.88 17.69 -6.18
N ILE A 25 8.08 18.03 -7.45
CA ILE A 25 9.14 18.93 -7.93
C ILE A 25 9.09 20.31 -7.24
N THR A 26 7.88 20.78 -6.93
CA THR A 26 7.71 22.08 -6.26
C THR A 26 8.13 22.06 -4.79
N ASN A 27 8.12 20.90 -4.13
CA ASN A 27 8.21 20.82 -2.67
C ASN A 27 9.32 19.96 -2.11
N LEU A 28 9.86 19.03 -2.89
CA LEU A 28 10.90 18.09 -2.46
C LEU A 28 12.15 18.24 -3.33
N PRO A 29 13.34 18.05 -2.76
CA PRO A 29 14.58 18.04 -3.53
C PRO A 29 14.72 16.77 -4.37
N GLU A 30 14.12 15.65 -3.93
CA GLU A 30 14.13 14.37 -4.66
C GLU A 30 13.15 14.41 -5.83
N ASN A 31 13.70 14.50 -7.04
CA ASN A 31 12.91 14.45 -8.27
C ASN A 31 12.91 13.01 -8.83
N TYR A 32 11.76 12.57 -9.29
CA TYR A 32 11.58 11.24 -9.82
C TYR A 32 11.12 11.28 -11.28
N PHE A 33 11.58 10.33 -12.09
CA PHE A 33 11.07 10.11 -13.43
C PHE A 33 9.60 9.66 -13.41
N LEU A 34 8.88 9.90 -14.48
CA LEU A 34 7.47 9.50 -14.61
C LEU A 34 7.24 8.01 -14.35
N LYS A 35 8.21 7.14 -14.72
CA LYS A 35 8.16 5.70 -14.46
C LYS A 35 8.01 5.35 -12.98
N TYR A 36 8.54 6.17 -12.07
CA TYR A 36 8.38 5.99 -10.63
C TYR A 36 6.93 6.15 -10.19
N TYR A 37 6.26 7.20 -10.69
CA TYR A 37 4.85 7.43 -10.39
C TYR A 37 3.96 6.35 -11.04
N LEU A 38 4.28 5.96 -12.28
CA LEU A 38 3.60 4.86 -12.99
C LEU A 38 3.70 3.54 -12.23
N TYR A 39 4.87 3.20 -11.68
CA TYR A 39 5.04 2.00 -10.87
C TYR A 39 4.03 1.97 -9.71
N HIS A 40 3.95 3.04 -8.91
CA HIS A 40 3.02 3.11 -7.79
C HIS A 40 1.56 3.13 -8.23
N ALA A 41 1.27 3.83 -9.32
CA ALA A 41 -0.08 3.95 -9.84
C ALA A 41 -0.61 2.62 -10.41
N LEU A 42 0.24 1.82 -11.03
CA LEU A 42 -0.17 0.55 -11.65
C LEU A 42 -0.14 -0.61 -10.67
N THR A 43 0.85 -0.64 -9.77
CA THR A 43 1.04 -1.76 -8.85
C THR A 43 0.26 -1.58 -7.54
N TRP A 44 0.26 -0.37 -6.97
CA TRP A 44 -0.28 -0.07 -5.64
C TRP A 44 -1.24 1.13 -5.60
N PRO A 45 -2.22 1.26 -6.53
CA PRO A 45 -3.10 2.42 -6.61
C PRO A 45 -3.99 2.58 -5.37
N GLN A 46 -4.31 1.49 -4.68
CA GLN A 46 -5.13 1.47 -3.47
C GLN A 46 -4.38 1.95 -2.22
N LEU A 47 -3.03 1.91 -2.23
CA LEU A 47 -2.19 2.37 -1.11
C LEU A 47 -1.77 3.82 -1.26
N SER A 48 -1.90 4.37 -2.47
CA SER A 48 -1.50 5.74 -2.82
C SER A 48 -2.72 6.66 -2.79
N PHE A 49 -2.59 7.80 -2.13
CA PHE A 49 -3.68 8.76 -1.93
C PHE A 49 -3.29 10.13 -2.41
N VAL A 50 -4.28 10.88 -2.90
CA VAL A 50 -4.12 12.27 -3.33
C VAL A 50 -5.06 13.19 -2.55
N ALA A 51 -4.55 14.36 -2.22
CA ALA A 51 -5.32 15.48 -1.71
C ALA A 51 -5.63 16.44 -2.86
N VAL A 52 -6.89 16.63 -3.17
CA VAL A 52 -7.35 17.42 -4.32
C VAL A 52 -8.24 18.58 -3.89
N VAL A 53 -8.13 19.68 -4.59
CA VAL A 53 -9.01 20.83 -4.35
C VAL A 53 -10.33 20.62 -5.07
N ARG A 54 -11.43 20.60 -4.31
CA ARG A 54 -12.78 20.54 -4.88
C ARG A 54 -13.07 21.84 -5.64
N PRO A 55 -13.48 21.77 -6.91
CA PRO A 55 -13.87 22.96 -7.65
C PRO A 55 -15.08 23.63 -6.99
N LYS A 56 -15.14 24.96 -7.03
CA LYS A 56 -16.21 25.75 -6.39
C LYS A 56 -17.61 25.44 -6.94
N ASN A 57 -17.70 25.00 -8.19
CA ASN A 57 -18.98 24.72 -8.89
C ASN A 57 -19.44 23.26 -8.79
N GLY A 58 -18.80 22.44 -7.93
CA GLY A 58 -19.06 21.01 -7.85
C GLY A 58 -18.57 20.25 -9.10
N TYR A 59 -18.45 18.93 -8.97
CA TYR A 59 -18.28 18.07 -10.15
C TYR A 59 -19.64 17.95 -10.83
N LYS A 60 -19.78 18.44 -12.05
CA LYS A 60 -20.96 18.13 -12.85
C LYS A 60 -20.82 16.68 -13.27
N THR A 61 -21.63 15.80 -12.69
CA THR A 61 -21.76 14.43 -13.14
C THR A 61 -22.30 14.47 -14.56
N GLY A 62 -21.48 14.10 -15.54
CA GLY A 62 -21.97 13.80 -16.89
C GLY A 62 -23.03 12.72 -16.80
N GLY A 63 -24.22 13.00 -17.34
CA GLY A 63 -25.38 12.12 -17.22
C GLY A 63 -25.09 10.71 -17.69
N ASN A 64 -25.15 9.82 -16.76
CA ASN A 64 -25.55 8.43 -16.72
C ASN A 64 -25.03 7.82 -15.43
N GLY A 65 -25.81 7.98 -14.36
CA GLY A 65 -26.01 7.04 -13.24
C GLY A 65 -24.81 6.42 -12.47
N GLY A 66 -23.57 6.80 -12.71
CA GLY A 66 -22.43 6.29 -11.98
C GLY A 66 -21.89 7.34 -11.01
N ALA A 67 -21.81 7.03 -9.72
CA ALA A 67 -21.15 7.85 -8.70
C ALA A 67 -19.62 7.84 -8.90
N GLY A 68 -19.15 8.28 -10.09
CA GLY A 68 -17.74 8.53 -10.36
C GLY A 68 -17.40 9.97 -10.02
N ILE A 69 -16.25 10.20 -9.38
CA ILE A 69 -15.67 11.54 -9.27
C ILE A 69 -15.27 11.96 -10.70
N ALA A 70 -16.21 12.59 -11.42
CA ALA A 70 -15.98 13.03 -12.78
C ALA A 70 -15.02 14.22 -12.77
N GLY A 71 -14.06 14.21 -13.69
CA GLY A 71 -13.31 15.42 -14.05
C GLY A 71 -14.27 16.55 -14.43
N ASP A 72 -13.80 17.77 -14.31
CA ASP A 72 -14.51 18.97 -14.77
C ASP A 72 -14.99 18.78 -16.22
N VAL A 73 -16.10 19.44 -16.58
CA VAL A 73 -16.69 19.43 -17.94
C VAL A 73 -15.69 19.89 -19.02
N SER A 74 -14.59 20.53 -18.63
CA SER A 74 -13.44 20.89 -19.47
C SER A 74 -12.46 19.76 -19.68
N GLY A 75 -12.69 18.56 -19.11
CA GLY A 75 -11.71 17.45 -19.13
C GLY A 75 -10.49 17.70 -18.24
N GLN A 76 -10.54 18.70 -17.39
CA GLN A 76 -9.43 19.05 -16.53
C GLN A 76 -9.53 18.29 -15.21
N TYR A 77 -8.49 17.51 -14.91
CA TYR A 77 -8.37 16.81 -13.63
C TYR A 77 -8.23 17.78 -12.46
N PRO A 78 -8.70 17.40 -11.27
CA PRO A 78 -8.59 18.27 -10.11
C PRO A 78 -7.11 18.55 -9.77
N LYS A 79 -6.86 19.75 -9.26
CA LYS A 79 -5.51 20.13 -8.84
C LYS A 79 -5.10 19.33 -7.60
N VAL A 80 -4.03 18.56 -7.73
CA VAL A 80 -3.40 17.86 -6.61
C VAL A 80 -2.63 18.88 -5.77
N VAL A 81 -2.91 18.89 -4.46
CA VAL A 81 -2.25 19.76 -3.48
C VAL A 81 -1.47 19.00 -2.42
N GLY A 82 -1.53 17.67 -2.48
CA GLY A 82 -0.74 16.76 -1.67
C GLY A 82 -0.94 15.32 -2.14
N TYR A 83 0.01 14.46 -1.82
CA TYR A 83 -0.05 13.05 -2.14
C TYR A 83 0.77 12.23 -1.15
N VAL A 84 0.46 10.96 -1.07
CA VAL A 84 1.32 9.89 -0.52
C VAL A 84 1.41 8.78 -1.55
N LEU A 85 2.63 8.32 -1.82
CA LEU A 85 2.89 7.12 -2.59
C LEU A 85 3.43 6.05 -1.66
N ALA A 86 2.91 4.85 -1.81
CA ALA A 86 3.24 3.73 -0.95
C ALA A 86 3.25 2.42 -1.73
N LYS A 87 3.94 1.44 -1.19
CA LYS A 87 4.01 0.07 -1.73
C LYS A 87 3.99 -0.94 -0.60
N MET A 88 3.71 -2.20 -0.91
CA MET A 88 4.10 -3.32 -0.05
C MET A 88 5.51 -3.76 -0.41
N GLU A 89 6.25 -4.30 0.54
CA GLU A 89 7.50 -4.99 0.24
C GLU A 89 7.17 -6.38 -0.31
N GLU A 90 7.69 -6.67 -1.51
CA GLU A 90 7.36 -7.90 -2.24
C GLU A 90 8.05 -9.13 -1.63
N GLU A 91 9.31 -8.95 -1.19
CA GLU A 91 10.12 -10.00 -0.58
C GLU A 91 10.69 -9.54 0.77
N PRO A 92 9.87 -9.49 1.82
CA PRO A 92 10.32 -9.05 3.12
C PRO A 92 11.37 -10.02 3.71
N ALA A 93 12.52 -9.49 4.12
CA ALA A 93 13.62 -10.29 4.67
C ALA A 93 13.24 -11.06 5.96
N ASP A 94 12.28 -10.54 6.72
CA ASP A 94 11.74 -11.13 7.95
C ASP A 94 10.50 -12.01 7.71
N GLY A 95 10.08 -12.19 6.45
CA GLY A 95 8.88 -12.92 6.05
C GLY A 95 7.56 -12.30 6.50
N LYS A 96 7.58 -11.07 7.08
CA LYS A 96 6.37 -10.38 7.53
C LYS A 96 5.93 -9.35 6.50
N PRO A 97 4.68 -9.45 5.98
CA PRO A 97 4.15 -8.42 5.09
C PRO A 97 4.23 -7.05 5.75
N HIS A 98 4.86 -6.11 5.07
CA HIS A 98 4.95 -4.73 5.54
C HIS A 98 4.89 -3.74 4.40
N GLY A 99 4.42 -2.52 4.72
CA GLY A 99 4.35 -1.44 3.78
C GLY A 99 5.56 -0.51 3.85
N HIS A 100 5.76 0.23 2.77
CA HIS A 100 6.76 1.28 2.70
C HIS A 100 6.17 2.56 2.12
N ILE A 101 6.34 3.67 2.83
CA ILE A 101 5.99 5.00 2.32
C ILE A 101 7.18 5.53 1.53
N THR A 102 7.00 5.64 0.23
CA THR A 102 8.07 6.01 -0.69
C THR A 102 8.17 7.51 -0.91
N SER A 103 7.03 8.23 -0.87
CA SER A 103 7.02 9.68 -1.04
C SER A 103 5.77 10.31 -0.43
N LEU A 104 5.94 11.42 0.26
CA LEU A 104 4.87 12.24 0.84
C LEU A 104 5.17 13.71 0.59
N SER A 105 4.23 14.43 -0.01
CA SER A 105 4.37 15.87 -0.21
C SER A 105 3.04 16.59 -0.08
N VAL A 106 3.09 17.83 0.44
CA VAL A 106 1.95 18.75 0.50
C VAL A 106 2.41 20.13 0.06
N MET A 107 1.67 20.74 -0.87
CA MET A 107 1.92 22.10 -1.37
C MET A 107 2.01 23.10 -0.21
N ARG A 108 2.95 24.02 -0.27
CA ARG A 108 3.20 25.02 0.79
C ARG A 108 1.94 25.78 1.20
N THR A 109 1.08 26.10 0.24
CA THR A 109 -0.20 26.81 0.46
C THR A 109 -1.23 26.00 1.24
N HIS A 110 -1.04 24.70 1.37
CA HIS A 110 -1.96 23.77 2.03
C HIS A 110 -1.34 23.03 3.22
N ARG A 111 -0.15 23.47 3.65
CA ARG A 111 0.50 22.90 4.85
C ARG A 111 -0.20 23.38 6.12
N ARG A 112 0.04 22.66 7.24
CA ARG A 112 -0.53 22.92 8.57
C ARG A 112 -2.07 22.82 8.64
N LEU A 113 -2.67 22.10 7.69
CA LEU A 113 -4.09 21.78 7.65
C LEU A 113 -4.39 20.30 7.97
N GLY A 114 -3.42 19.57 8.52
CA GLY A 114 -3.57 18.13 8.84
C GLY A 114 -3.58 17.22 7.60
N ILE A 115 -3.32 17.75 6.39
CA ILE A 115 -3.41 16.96 5.13
C ILE A 115 -2.39 15.83 5.12
N ALA A 116 -1.14 16.09 5.49
CA ALA A 116 -0.09 15.07 5.51
C ALA A 116 -0.43 13.93 6.48
N GLU A 117 -0.89 14.27 7.68
CA GLU A 117 -1.33 13.28 8.67
C GLU A 117 -2.48 12.42 8.13
N ARG A 118 -3.51 13.03 7.54
CA ARG A 118 -4.65 12.30 6.97
C ARG A 118 -4.24 11.39 5.82
N LEU A 119 -3.37 11.85 4.92
CA LEU A 119 -2.81 11.03 3.83
C LEU A 119 -2.10 9.81 4.38
N MET A 120 -1.23 9.98 5.38
CA MET A 120 -0.50 8.90 6.02
C MET A 120 -1.44 7.90 6.70
N ARG A 121 -2.39 8.38 7.52
CA ARG A 121 -3.34 7.50 8.20
C ARG A 121 -4.21 6.68 7.23
N MET A 122 -4.62 7.27 6.10
CA MET A 122 -5.39 6.55 5.08
C MET A 122 -4.54 5.48 4.38
N SER A 123 -3.29 5.77 4.06
CA SER A 123 -2.36 4.79 3.48
C SER A 123 -2.06 3.64 4.47
N GLN A 124 -1.76 3.97 5.73
CA GLN A 124 -1.54 2.99 6.80
C GLN A 124 -2.74 2.06 6.98
N ARG A 125 -3.94 2.64 7.01
CA ARG A 125 -5.19 1.89 7.13
C ARG A 125 -5.39 0.96 5.92
N ALA A 126 -5.17 1.44 4.70
CA ALA A 126 -5.26 0.63 3.50
C ALA A 126 -4.26 -0.55 3.51
N MET A 127 -3.01 -0.33 3.98
CA MET A 127 -2.02 -1.40 4.14
C MET A 127 -2.48 -2.44 5.17
N ALA A 128 -3.01 -1.99 6.30
CA ALA A 128 -3.51 -2.87 7.35
C ALA A 128 -4.73 -3.69 6.91
N GLU A 129 -5.73 -3.04 6.33
CA GLU A 129 -7.00 -3.66 5.95
C GLU A 129 -6.86 -4.56 4.71
N SER A 130 -6.15 -4.09 3.66
CA SER A 130 -6.07 -4.82 2.38
C SER A 130 -4.96 -5.86 2.34
N HIS A 131 -3.85 -5.62 3.04
CA HIS A 131 -2.64 -6.46 2.95
C HIS A 131 -2.20 -7.05 4.29
N ARG A 132 -2.91 -6.75 5.39
CA ARG A 132 -2.56 -7.19 6.74
C ARG A 132 -1.10 -6.90 7.10
N ALA A 133 -0.63 -5.71 6.69
CA ALA A 133 0.71 -5.29 6.97
C ALA A 133 0.99 -5.25 8.47
N HIS A 134 2.10 -5.86 8.91
CA HIS A 134 2.50 -5.87 10.31
C HIS A 134 3.03 -4.52 10.75
N TYR A 135 3.74 -3.84 9.86
CA TYR A 135 4.26 -2.51 10.08
C TYR A 135 4.37 -1.74 8.77
N VAL A 136 4.62 -0.46 8.87
CA VAL A 136 4.96 0.42 7.75
C VAL A 136 6.29 1.11 8.05
N SER A 137 7.15 1.20 7.05
CA SER A 137 8.46 1.83 7.13
C SER A 137 8.54 3.08 6.26
N LEU A 138 9.48 3.95 6.57
CA LEU A 138 9.85 5.11 5.75
C LEU A 138 11.29 5.56 6.03
N HIS A 139 11.82 6.35 5.11
CA HIS A 139 13.07 7.07 5.32
C HIS A 139 12.82 8.57 5.32
N VAL A 140 13.50 9.28 6.20
CA VAL A 140 13.39 10.75 6.31
C VAL A 140 14.76 11.36 6.59
N ARG A 141 15.07 12.47 5.91
CA ARG A 141 16.31 13.23 6.14
C ARG A 141 16.44 13.63 7.60
N VAL A 142 17.65 13.50 8.14
CA VAL A 142 17.95 13.91 9.51
C VAL A 142 17.67 15.40 9.71
N SER A 143 17.91 16.23 8.69
CA SER A 143 17.63 17.68 8.73
C SER A 143 16.13 18.04 8.63
N ASN A 144 15.25 17.13 8.22
CA ASN A 144 13.83 17.43 8.01
C ASN A 144 13.02 17.38 9.31
N ILE A 145 13.27 18.35 10.19
CA ILE A 145 12.63 18.44 11.52
C ILE A 145 11.09 18.48 11.42
N ALA A 146 10.55 19.11 10.37
CA ALA A 146 9.10 19.20 10.21
C ALA A 146 8.45 17.84 9.93
N ALA A 147 9.09 17.01 9.10
CA ALA A 147 8.64 15.64 8.83
C ALA A 147 8.86 14.73 10.05
N LEU A 148 9.99 14.87 10.75
CA LEU A 148 10.27 14.13 11.97
C LEU A 148 9.20 14.36 13.05
N ARG A 149 8.76 15.60 13.25
CA ARG A 149 7.65 15.91 14.17
C ARG A 149 6.35 15.24 13.74
N LEU A 150 6.04 15.23 12.45
CA LEU A 150 4.86 14.53 11.93
C LEU A 150 4.96 13.03 12.20
N TYR A 151 6.08 12.40 11.83
CA TYR A 151 6.21 10.95 11.93
C TYR A 151 6.31 10.49 13.38
N ARG A 152 7.21 11.07 14.18
CA ARG A 152 7.44 10.68 15.56
C ARG A 152 6.35 11.15 16.48
N ASP A 153 6.08 12.48 16.51
CA ASP A 153 5.28 13.10 17.56
C ASP A 153 3.77 12.99 17.28
N THR A 154 3.35 12.97 15.99
CA THR A 154 1.92 12.90 15.62
C THR A 154 1.47 11.51 15.25
N LEU A 155 2.29 10.76 14.49
CA LEU A 155 1.92 9.45 13.95
C LEU A 155 2.47 8.29 14.77
N GLY A 156 3.46 8.51 15.64
CA GLY A 156 4.01 7.49 16.53
C GLY A 156 5.04 6.56 15.87
N PHE A 157 5.69 7.00 14.79
CA PHE A 157 6.81 6.23 14.22
C PHE A 157 8.02 6.23 15.16
N GLU A 158 8.67 5.10 15.24
CA GLU A 158 9.90 4.91 16.00
C GLU A 158 11.10 4.88 15.05
N VAL A 159 12.24 5.41 15.50
CA VAL A 159 13.50 5.33 14.76
C VAL A 159 14.10 3.94 14.97
N GLU A 160 14.34 3.21 13.91
CA GLU A 160 14.99 1.90 13.95
C GLU A 160 16.51 2.04 13.87
N LYS A 161 16.96 2.82 12.87
CA LYS A 161 18.40 3.05 12.63
C LYS A 161 18.63 4.35 11.86
N ILE A 162 19.89 4.77 11.83
CA ILE A 162 20.37 5.83 10.94
C ILE A 162 21.10 5.17 9.77
N GLU A 163 20.70 5.49 8.56
CA GLU A 163 21.38 5.07 7.35
C GLU A 163 22.27 6.20 6.84
N SER A 164 23.57 5.96 6.89
CA SER A 164 24.58 6.96 6.48
C SER A 164 24.58 7.12 4.97
N LYS A 165 24.65 8.39 4.53
CA LYS A 165 24.71 8.76 3.10
C LYS A 165 23.60 8.15 2.25
N TYR A 166 22.40 8.11 2.81
CA TYR A 166 21.25 7.51 2.15
C TYR A 166 20.80 8.32 0.92
N TYR A 167 20.80 9.65 1.03
CA TYR A 167 20.40 10.55 -0.05
C TYR A 167 21.56 10.82 -1.04
N ALA A 168 21.21 11.22 -2.26
CA ALA A 168 22.17 11.44 -3.33
C ALA A 168 23.22 12.53 -3.01
N ASP A 169 22.84 13.49 -2.18
CA ASP A 169 23.70 14.57 -1.68
C ASP A 169 24.59 14.15 -0.48
N GLY A 170 24.49 12.89 -0.07
CA GLY A 170 25.26 12.33 1.04
C GLY A 170 24.64 12.59 2.42
N GLU A 171 23.44 13.14 2.52
CA GLU A 171 22.76 13.29 3.81
C GLU A 171 22.29 11.95 4.35
N ASP A 172 22.36 11.79 5.66
CA ASP A 172 21.89 10.61 6.39
C ASP A 172 20.34 10.61 6.49
N ALA A 173 19.77 9.41 6.61
CA ALA A 173 18.36 9.20 6.84
C ALA A 173 18.08 8.49 8.16
N TYR A 174 17.00 8.87 8.82
CA TYR A 174 16.37 8.00 9.81
C TYR A 174 15.49 6.97 9.07
N ALA A 175 15.78 5.69 9.24
CA ALA A 175 14.85 4.62 8.95
C ALA A 175 13.87 4.52 10.13
N MET A 176 12.59 4.69 9.83
CA MET A 176 11.55 4.71 10.84
C MET A 176 10.47 3.68 10.51
N HIS A 177 9.85 3.10 11.53
CA HIS A 177 8.75 2.15 11.38
C HIS A 177 7.60 2.45 12.36
N LEU A 178 6.41 1.99 12.00
CA LEU A 178 5.21 2.03 12.84
C LEU A 178 4.50 0.68 12.76
N LYS A 179 4.21 0.07 13.89
CA LYS A 179 3.44 -1.18 13.96
C LYS A 179 1.98 -0.92 13.60
N LEU A 180 1.44 -1.75 12.71
CA LEU A 180 0.05 -1.68 12.27
C LEU A 180 -0.82 -2.81 12.83
N GLU A 181 -0.23 -3.72 13.59
CA GLU A 181 -0.92 -4.92 14.10
C GLU A 181 -2.17 -4.57 14.92
N SER A 182 -2.14 -3.48 15.69
CA SER A 182 -3.31 -3.02 16.45
C SER A 182 -4.49 -2.60 15.58
N MET A 183 -4.24 -2.20 14.32
CA MET A 183 -5.29 -1.78 13.39
C MET A 183 -6.09 -2.96 12.81
N TRP A 184 -5.53 -4.18 12.81
CA TRP A 184 -6.18 -5.38 12.28
C TRP A 184 -6.33 -6.51 13.29
N MET A 185 -5.75 -6.40 14.48
CA MET A 185 -6.03 -7.31 15.60
C MET A 185 -7.49 -7.25 16.03
N ASP A 186 -8.10 -6.08 16.03
CA ASP A 186 -9.53 -5.93 16.29
C ASP A 186 -10.36 -6.65 15.21
N TRP A 187 -9.90 -6.65 13.97
CA TRP A 187 -10.48 -7.42 12.87
C TRP A 187 -10.37 -8.93 13.10
N LYS A 188 -9.22 -9.43 13.58
CA LYS A 188 -9.09 -10.85 13.97
C LYS A 188 -10.02 -11.24 15.12
N ALA A 189 -10.24 -10.33 16.07
CA ALA A 189 -11.21 -10.54 17.13
C ALA A 189 -12.64 -10.63 16.58
N ILE A 190 -12.98 -9.77 15.62
CA ILE A 190 -14.25 -9.80 14.90
C ILE A 190 -14.38 -11.10 14.10
N GLU A 191 -13.39 -11.47 13.29
CA GLU A 191 -13.39 -12.70 12.50
C GLU A 191 -13.49 -13.97 13.37
N LYS A 192 -12.82 -13.96 14.53
CA LYS A 192 -12.91 -15.05 15.50
C LYS A 192 -14.29 -15.14 16.14
N ARG A 193 -14.91 -13.98 16.41
CA ARG A 193 -16.28 -13.92 16.91
C ARG A 193 -17.27 -14.40 15.87
N ASP A 194 -17.16 -13.91 14.63
CA ASP A 194 -18.07 -14.27 13.53
C ASP A 194 -17.96 -15.77 13.18
N ARG A 195 -16.74 -16.35 13.24
CA ARG A 195 -16.53 -17.79 13.12
C ARG A 195 -17.12 -18.58 14.29
N ALA A 196 -17.06 -18.04 15.51
CA ALA A 196 -17.65 -18.68 16.68
C ALA A 196 -19.19 -18.64 16.60
N GLU A 197 -19.75 -17.53 16.18
CA GLU A 197 -21.21 -17.38 15.95
C GLU A 197 -21.69 -18.28 14.80
N ALA A 198 -20.95 -18.36 13.69
CA ALA A 198 -21.29 -19.27 12.58
C ALA A 198 -21.26 -20.75 12.99
N LYS A 199 -20.28 -21.15 13.85
CA LYS A 199 -20.24 -22.51 14.40
C LYS A 199 -21.39 -22.78 15.37
N LYS A 200 -21.80 -21.78 16.15
CA LYS A 200 -22.92 -21.90 17.08
C LYS A 200 -24.25 -22.04 16.34
N ASN A 201 -24.48 -21.21 15.33
CA ASN A 201 -25.67 -21.29 14.50
C ASN A 201 -25.76 -22.58 13.69
N LYS A 202 -24.62 -23.17 13.29
CA LYS A 202 -24.58 -24.47 12.61
C LYS A 202 -24.92 -25.63 13.55
N LYS A 203 -24.49 -25.55 14.83
CA LYS A 203 -24.88 -26.54 15.86
C LYS A 203 -26.36 -26.42 16.29
N GLU A 204 -26.92 -25.22 16.27
CA GLU A 204 -28.32 -24.99 16.62
C GLU A 204 -29.27 -25.35 15.44
N GLY A 205 -28.75 -25.42 14.19
CA GLY A 205 -29.50 -25.86 13.01
C GLY A 205 -29.50 -27.37 12.75
N GLU A 206 -28.62 -28.14 13.41
CA GLU A 206 -28.50 -29.60 13.28
C GLU A 206 -29.14 -30.35 14.46
N GLY A 207 -29.80 -29.66 15.40
CA GLY A 207 -30.52 -30.22 16.54
C GLY A 207 -31.96 -30.59 16.25
N GLY A 208 -32.20 -31.53 15.32
CA GLY A 208 -33.56 -31.97 15.01
C GLY A 208 -33.60 -33.16 14.09
N ALA A 209 -33.00 -34.33 14.50
CA ALA A 209 -33.41 -35.68 14.08
C ALA A 209 -32.66 -36.65 14.96
N ASP A 210 -33.47 -37.46 15.59
CA ASP A 210 -33.13 -38.48 16.57
C ASP A 210 -32.43 -39.72 15.95
N ASP A 211 -31.68 -40.38 16.84
CA ASP A 211 -31.45 -41.85 16.95
C ASP A 211 -30.61 -42.56 15.87
N GLU A 212 -29.63 -43.21 16.24
CA GLU A 212 -29.34 -44.51 16.85
C GLU A 212 -27.85 -44.84 16.75
N GLU A 213 -27.45 -45.54 17.78
CA GLU A 213 -26.15 -46.15 17.99
C GLU A 213 -25.84 -47.18 16.90
N GLU A 214 -24.56 -47.31 16.54
CA GLU A 214 -23.89 -48.63 16.45
C GLU A 214 -22.37 -48.43 16.50
N GLU A 215 -21.79 -49.08 17.49
CA GLU A 215 -20.37 -49.44 17.56
C GLU A 215 -20.11 -50.48 16.44
N ASP A 216 -18.95 -50.41 15.80
CA ASP A 216 -18.01 -51.53 15.76
C ASP A 216 -16.80 -51.27 14.82
N ASP A 217 -15.71 -51.67 15.41
CA ASP A 217 -14.54 -52.37 14.88
C ASP A 217 -13.57 -51.76 13.86
N ALA A 218 -12.37 -51.83 14.34
CA ALA A 218 -11.09 -51.77 13.67
C ALA A 218 -11.03 -52.64 12.38
N ASP A 219 -10.42 -52.10 11.36
CA ASP A 219 -9.58 -52.93 10.48
C ASP A 219 -8.37 -52.16 9.96
N GLU A 220 -7.24 -52.75 10.19
CA GLU A 220 -5.95 -52.45 9.59
C GLU A 220 -5.95 -52.94 8.14
N GLY A 221 -5.47 -52.12 7.20
CA GLY A 221 -5.38 -52.57 5.81
C GLY A 221 -4.50 -51.69 4.92
N GLU A 222 -3.22 -51.99 4.96
CA GLU A 222 -2.28 -52.18 3.86
C GLU A 222 -2.20 -51.11 2.72
N ALA A 223 -0.98 -50.64 2.59
CA ALA A 223 -0.40 -50.00 1.43
C ALA A 223 -0.41 -50.92 0.20
N VAL A 224 -0.97 -50.48 -0.90
CA VAL A 224 -0.59 -51.00 -2.24
C VAL A 224 -0.81 -49.87 -3.29
N GLY A 225 0.22 -49.60 -4.07
CA GLY A 225 0.06 -49.29 -5.44
C GLY A 225 1.01 -48.25 -5.99
N ASP A 226 2.24 -48.63 -6.19
CA ASP A 226 3.14 -48.01 -7.19
C ASP A 226 2.58 -48.28 -8.59
N LEU A 227 2.23 -47.21 -9.33
CA LEU A 227 2.03 -47.29 -10.78
C LEU A 227 2.21 -45.94 -11.45
N GLY A 228 3.25 -45.84 -12.26
CA GLY A 228 3.25 -44.90 -13.37
C GLY A 228 4.47 -44.01 -13.48
N LYS A 229 5.59 -44.58 -13.85
CA LYS A 229 6.63 -43.84 -14.57
C LYS A 229 6.04 -43.30 -15.89
N ALA A 230 5.85 -42.00 -16.00
CA ALA A 230 5.70 -41.33 -17.25
C ALA A 230 7.02 -40.63 -17.59
N GLU A 231 7.48 -40.89 -18.77
CA GLU A 231 8.76 -40.49 -19.36
C GLU A 231 8.97 -38.98 -19.31
N GLN A 232 10.13 -38.61 -18.82
CA GLN A 232 10.67 -37.25 -18.88
C GLN A 232 11.09 -36.97 -20.32
N ASN A 233 10.30 -36.17 -21.02
CA ASN A 233 10.80 -35.42 -22.14
C ASN A 233 11.53 -34.18 -21.60
N GLY A 234 12.84 -34.22 -21.72
CA GLY A 234 13.72 -33.21 -21.19
C GLY A 234 13.67 -31.91 -21.99
N GLU A 235 12.80 -31.00 -21.60
CA GLU A 235 13.00 -29.60 -21.89
C GLU A 235 13.88 -29.01 -20.78
N LYS A 236 15.14 -28.74 -21.14
CA LYS A 236 16.06 -27.96 -20.32
C LYS A 236 15.41 -26.61 -20.06
N MET A 237 14.88 -26.40 -18.87
CA MET A 237 14.58 -25.05 -18.38
C MET A 237 15.89 -24.27 -18.34
N VAL A 238 16.04 -23.38 -19.31
CA VAL A 238 17.08 -22.37 -19.30
C VAL A 238 16.65 -21.34 -18.26
N ASN A 239 17.39 -21.24 -17.15
CA ASN A 239 17.24 -20.14 -16.22
C ASN A 239 17.56 -18.83 -16.95
N VAL A 240 16.54 -18.19 -17.48
CA VAL A 240 16.64 -16.80 -17.93
C VAL A 240 16.78 -15.97 -16.67
N LYS A 241 17.95 -15.37 -16.46
CA LYS A 241 18.12 -14.33 -15.45
C LYS A 241 17.13 -13.22 -15.78
N ILE A 242 16.00 -13.21 -15.12
CA ILE A 242 15.09 -12.06 -15.09
C ILE A 242 15.94 -10.90 -14.57
N GLY A 243 16.06 -9.86 -15.38
CA GLY A 243 16.87 -8.69 -15.06
C GLY A 243 16.51 -8.19 -13.66
N ARG A 244 17.54 -7.76 -12.93
CA ARG A 244 17.50 -7.20 -11.58
C ARG A 244 16.23 -6.38 -11.39
N ALA A 245 15.41 -6.73 -10.39
CA ALA A 245 14.25 -5.94 -10.00
C ALA A 245 14.67 -4.47 -9.85
N LEU A 246 13.98 -3.56 -10.54
CA LEU A 246 14.28 -2.13 -10.49
C LEU A 246 14.09 -1.65 -9.04
N GLY A 247 15.21 -1.43 -8.34
CA GLY A 247 15.20 -0.80 -7.03
C GLY A 247 14.76 0.67 -7.14
N VAL A 248 14.24 1.23 -6.06
CA VAL A 248 13.87 2.66 -6.00
C VAL A 248 15.03 3.57 -6.42
N GLY A 249 16.29 3.17 -6.13
CA GLY A 249 17.49 3.88 -6.56
C GLY A 249 17.67 3.99 -8.08
N ASP A 250 17.12 3.06 -8.86
CA ASP A 250 17.19 3.08 -10.33
C ASP A 250 16.13 4.02 -10.95
N LEU A 251 15.23 4.55 -10.15
CA LEU A 251 14.12 5.43 -10.55
C LEU A 251 14.39 6.91 -10.20
N VAL A 252 15.46 7.21 -9.49
CA VAL A 252 15.86 8.57 -9.11
C VAL A 252 16.71 9.21 -10.21
N GLU A 253 16.40 10.45 -10.59
CA GLU A 253 17.27 11.25 -11.45
C GLU A 253 18.60 11.54 -10.73
N LYS A 254 19.71 11.02 -11.26
CA LYS A 254 21.03 11.53 -10.91
C LYS A 254 21.20 12.82 -11.68
N SER A 255 21.09 13.96 -11.00
CA SER A 255 21.53 15.22 -11.56
C SER A 255 23.06 15.15 -11.69
N ASP A 256 23.54 14.96 -12.92
CA ASP A 256 24.95 15.20 -13.26
C ASP A 256 25.21 16.71 -13.09
N VAL A 257 25.64 17.09 -11.91
CA VAL A 257 26.28 18.38 -11.69
C VAL A 257 27.67 18.24 -12.27
N GLN A 258 27.80 18.56 -13.57
CA GLN A 258 29.10 18.84 -14.14
C GLN A 258 29.60 20.14 -13.51
N SER A 259 30.71 19.98 -12.78
CA SER A 259 31.55 21.07 -12.27
C SER A 259 32.20 21.87 -13.40
#